data_b27f4283c4d768b7e943749b98474ad0
#
_entry.id   b27f4283c4d768b7e943749b98474ad0
#
_cell.length_a   1.000
_cell.length_b   1.000
_cell.length_c   1.000
_cell.angle_alpha   90.00
_cell.angle_beta   90.00
_cell.angle_gamma   90.00
#
_symmetry.space_group_name_H-M   'P 1'
#
loop_
_entity.id
_entity.type
_entity.pdbx_description
1 polymer ?
#
loop_
_entity_poly.entity_id
_entity_poly.type
_entity_poly.pdbx_seq_one_letter_code
_entity_poly.pdbx_strand_id
1 'polypeptide(L)'
;AEAMRRAAAVGKPIVAHCEVDELLKGGYIHDGVYCREHGHKGICSESEWRQVERDIKLAAETGCQYHVCHVSTKESVELIRRAKAAGLKVSGETAPHYLLLCDEDLQEDGRFKMNPPLRGREDREALRQAVADGTIEVIATDHAPHTAEQKSRGLAGSAMGIVGLECAFPLLYTYLVKPGLLTLEQLVERMSMAPRRIFGLGGGLQAGEP
;
A
#
# COMPACT_ATOMS: atom_id res chain seq x y z
N ALA A 1 6.49 -19.89 5.25
CA ALA A 1 6.91 -20.27 6.61
C ALA A 1 8.45 -20.30 6.77
N GLU A 2 9.19 -21.01 5.95
CA GLU A 2 10.66 -21.15 6.11
C GLU A 2 11.40 -19.81 6.00
N ALA A 3 11.07 -18.98 5.01
CA ALA A 3 11.66 -17.63 4.87
C ALA A 3 11.44 -16.78 6.14
N MET A 4 10.23 -16.82 6.72
CA MET A 4 9.92 -16.10 7.96
C MET A 4 10.72 -16.63 9.16
N ARG A 5 10.89 -17.95 9.31
CA ARG A 5 11.75 -18.50 10.39
C ARG A 5 13.19 -18.02 10.26
N ARG A 6 13.75 -18.02 9.05
CA ARG A 6 15.12 -17.52 8.80
C ARG A 6 15.23 -16.02 9.06
N ALA A 7 14.25 -15.23 8.63
CA ALA A 7 14.22 -13.79 8.89
C ALA A 7 14.13 -13.49 10.39
N ALA A 8 13.26 -14.20 11.12
CA ALA A 8 13.13 -14.09 12.56
C ALA A 8 14.46 -14.42 13.28
N ALA A 9 15.16 -15.49 12.85
CA ALA A 9 16.44 -15.90 13.44
C ALA A 9 17.54 -14.84 13.32
N VAL A 10 17.48 -13.97 12.33
CA VAL A 10 18.44 -12.88 12.12
C VAL A 10 17.88 -11.50 12.46
N GLY A 11 16.70 -11.45 13.09
CA GLY A 11 16.06 -10.22 13.54
C GLY A 11 15.66 -9.27 12.41
N LYS A 12 15.33 -9.80 11.23
CA LYS A 12 14.92 -8.99 10.06
C LYS A 12 13.45 -9.18 9.74
N PRO A 13 12.74 -8.12 9.30
CA PRO A 13 11.36 -8.24 8.84
C PRO A 13 11.27 -8.96 7.49
N ILE A 14 10.13 -9.61 7.24
CA ILE A 14 9.67 -9.89 5.88
C ILE A 14 8.83 -8.70 5.42
N VAL A 15 9.16 -8.16 4.26
CA VAL A 15 8.48 -7.05 3.59
C VAL A 15 7.86 -7.61 2.33
N ALA A 16 6.54 -7.54 2.18
CA ALA A 16 5.86 -8.31 1.16
C ALA A 16 4.87 -7.50 0.32
N HIS A 17 5.06 -7.56 -1.00
CA HIS A 17 3.97 -7.36 -1.95
C HIS A 17 3.02 -8.55 -1.82
N CYS A 18 1.74 -8.29 -1.55
CA CYS A 18 0.76 -9.32 -1.27
C CYS A 18 -0.16 -9.54 -2.46
N GLU A 19 0.04 -10.66 -3.15
CA GLU A 19 -0.76 -11.00 -4.32
C GLU A 19 -0.85 -12.53 -4.49
N VAL A 20 -2.07 -13.05 -4.60
CA VAL A 20 -2.35 -14.45 -4.92
C VAL A 20 -2.52 -14.55 -6.43
N ASP A 21 -1.49 -15.02 -7.13
CA ASP A 21 -1.40 -15.08 -8.59
C ASP A 21 -2.59 -15.76 -9.26
N GLU A 22 -3.09 -16.85 -8.66
CA GLU A 22 -4.22 -17.62 -9.21
C GLU A 22 -5.53 -16.81 -9.25
N LEU A 23 -5.62 -15.75 -8.45
CA LEU A 23 -6.80 -14.87 -8.39
C LEU A 23 -6.74 -13.71 -9.38
N LEU A 24 -5.60 -13.43 -10.00
CA LEU A 24 -5.45 -12.34 -10.96
C LEU A 24 -6.21 -12.58 -12.26
N LYS A 25 -6.25 -13.79 -12.77
CA LYS A 25 -6.99 -14.20 -13.98
C LYS A 25 -6.71 -13.31 -15.21
N GLY A 26 -5.51 -12.75 -15.28
CA GLY A 26 -5.11 -11.81 -16.33
C GLY A 26 -5.74 -10.41 -16.18
N GLY A 27 -6.22 -10.05 -14.99
CA GLY A 27 -6.71 -8.71 -14.64
C GLY A 27 -5.59 -7.67 -14.64
N TYR A 28 -5.95 -6.41 -14.80
CA TYR A 28 -5.00 -5.31 -14.87
C TYR A 28 -5.50 -4.00 -14.25
N ILE A 29 -6.75 -3.95 -13.81
CA ILE A 29 -7.37 -2.92 -12.97
C ILE A 29 -8.22 -3.59 -11.90
N HIS A 30 -8.80 -2.83 -10.97
CA HIS A 30 -9.72 -3.38 -9.96
C HIS A 30 -10.97 -3.99 -10.59
N ASP A 31 -11.44 -5.12 -10.05
CA ASP A 31 -12.75 -5.70 -10.37
C ASP A 31 -13.88 -4.89 -9.71
N GLY A 32 -13.97 -3.63 -10.11
CA GLY A 32 -14.89 -2.63 -9.58
C GLY A 32 -15.92 -2.15 -10.59
N VAL A 33 -16.45 -0.97 -10.33
CA VAL A 33 -17.49 -0.35 -11.17
C VAL A 33 -16.96 -0.07 -12.57
N TYR A 34 -15.83 0.64 -12.68
CA TYR A 34 -15.23 0.99 -13.96
C TYR A 34 -14.94 -0.24 -14.83
N CYS A 35 -14.38 -1.29 -14.21
CA CYS A 35 -14.03 -2.52 -14.90
C CYS A 35 -15.26 -3.17 -15.55
N ARG A 36 -16.37 -3.26 -14.82
CA ARG A 36 -17.62 -3.86 -15.32
C ARG A 36 -18.28 -3.01 -16.41
N GLU A 37 -18.33 -1.71 -16.23
CA GLU A 37 -18.98 -0.79 -17.16
C GLU A 37 -18.25 -0.68 -18.51
N HIS A 38 -16.92 -0.84 -18.51
CA HIS A 38 -16.09 -0.69 -19.70
C HIS A 38 -15.56 -2.04 -20.26
N GLY A 39 -15.96 -3.18 -19.67
CA GLY A 39 -15.62 -4.51 -20.19
C GLY A 39 -14.13 -4.89 -20.03
N HIS A 40 -13.47 -4.41 -18.99
CA HIS A 40 -12.09 -4.75 -18.67
C HIS A 40 -11.97 -6.06 -17.89
N LYS A 41 -10.72 -6.52 -17.68
CA LYS A 41 -10.41 -7.65 -16.80
C LYS A 41 -9.98 -7.14 -15.42
N GLY A 42 -10.73 -7.57 -14.40
CA GLY A 42 -10.55 -7.10 -13.04
C GLY A 42 -9.61 -7.97 -12.19
N ILE A 43 -8.93 -7.32 -11.25
CA ILE A 43 -8.16 -7.92 -10.14
C ILE A 43 -9.04 -7.81 -8.90
N CYS A 44 -9.51 -8.94 -8.36
CA CYS A 44 -10.35 -8.94 -7.16
C CYS A 44 -9.57 -8.53 -5.90
N SER A 45 -10.26 -8.04 -4.89
CA SER A 45 -9.65 -7.65 -3.61
C SER A 45 -9.07 -8.84 -2.86
N GLU A 46 -9.64 -10.04 -3.05
CA GLU A 46 -9.16 -11.29 -2.49
C GLU A 46 -7.71 -11.61 -2.86
N SER A 47 -7.24 -11.16 -4.02
CA SER A 47 -5.85 -11.38 -4.43
C SER A 47 -4.86 -10.78 -3.44
N GLU A 48 -5.17 -9.66 -2.80
CA GLU A 48 -4.34 -9.02 -1.80
C GLU A 48 -4.60 -9.58 -0.39
N TRP A 49 -5.81 -9.44 0.14
CA TRP A 49 -6.05 -9.69 1.55
C TRP A 49 -5.92 -11.17 1.95
N ARG A 50 -6.13 -12.13 1.04
CA ARG A 50 -5.90 -13.55 1.37
C ARG A 50 -4.43 -13.86 1.64
N GLN A 51 -3.52 -13.23 0.90
CA GLN A 51 -2.11 -13.37 1.22
C GLN A 51 -1.76 -12.68 2.53
N VAL A 52 -2.28 -11.47 2.78
CA VAL A 52 -2.08 -10.76 4.05
C VAL A 52 -2.54 -11.64 5.22
N GLU A 53 -3.73 -12.24 5.14
CA GLU A 53 -4.26 -13.13 6.16
C GLU A 53 -3.35 -14.35 6.41
N ARG A 54 -2.93 -15.02 5.34
CA ARG A 54 -2.00 -16.15 5.41
C ARG A 54 -0.69 -15.78 6.08
N ASP A 55 -0.12 -14.66 5.66
CA ASP A 55 1.21 -14.26 6.10
C ASP A 55 1.20 -13.72 7.54
N ILE A 56 0.12 -13.09 7.99
CA ILE A 56 -0.08 -12.73 9.41
C ILE A 56 -0.12 -13.99 10.29
N LYS A 57 -0.81 -15.06 9.87
CA LYS A 57 -0.82 -16.34 10.58
C LYS A 57 0.59 -16.93 10.68
N LEU A 58 1.35 -16.91 9.58
CA LEU A 58 2.73 -17.38 9.56
C LEU A 58 3.67 -16.50 10.41
N ALA A 59 3.44 -15.19 10.43
CA ALA A 59 4.20 -14.28 11.29
C ALA A 59 3.95 -14.58 12.79
N ALA A 60 2.71 -14.85 13.17
CA ALA A 60 2.35 -15.28 14.52
C ALA A 60 3.03 -16.60 14.92
N GLU A 61 3.05 -17.59 14.02
CA GLU A 61 3.67 -18.90 14.27
C GLU A 61 5.20 -18.84 14.37
N THR A 62 5.83 -17.91 13.66
CA THR A 62 7.30 -17.83 13.54
C THR A 62 7.93 -16.77 14.42
N GLY A 63 7.12 -15.84 14.98
CA GLY A 63 7.62 -14.66 15.69
C GLY A 63 8.30 -13.63 14.78
N CYS A 64 8.18 -13.79 13.45
CA CYS A 64 8.78 -12.89 12.47
C CYS A 64 8.08 -11.54 12.47
N GLN A 65 8.85 -10.46 12.37
CA GLN A 65 8.31 -9.15 12.04
C GLN A 65 7.84 -9.17 10.57
N TYR A 66 6.62 -8.69 10.33
CA TYR A 66 6.00 -8.69 9.01
C TYR A 66 5.53 -7.30 8.63
N HIS A 67 5.88 -6.85 7.44
CA HIS A 67 5.46 -5.56 6.89
C HIS A 67 4.72 -5.77 5.57
N VAL A 68 3.51 -5.25 5.48
CA VAL A 68 2.65 -5.33 4.29
C VAL A 68 2.88 -4.08 3.45
N CYS A 69 3.41 -4.26 2.22
CA CYS A 69 3.62 -3.17 1.27
C CYS A 69 2.30 -2.68 0.68
N HIS A 70 2.26 -1.39 0.33
CA HIS A 70 1.26 -0.72 -0.52
C HIS A 70 -0.16 -1.28 -0.39
N VAL A 71 -0.67 -1.40 0.84
CA VAL A 71 -2.03 -1.88 1.16
C VAL A 71 -3.05 -1.07 0.39
N SER A 72 -3.94 -1.75 -0.33
CA SER A 72 -4.97 -1.14 -1.16
C SER A 72 -6.40 -1.49 -0.76
N THR A 73 -6.62 -2.54 0.04
CA THR A 73 -7.96 -3.04 0.39
C THR A 73 -8.33 -2.81 1.85
N LYS A 74 -9.61 -2.55 2.12
CA LYS A 74 -10.17 -2.38 3.47
C LYS A 74 -10.06 -3.65 4.32
N GLU A 75 -10.12 -4.82 3.70
CA GLU A 75 -9.97 -6.11 4.36
C GLU A 75 -8.54 -6.27 4.89
N SER A 76 -7.52 -5.89 4.10
CA SER A 76 -6.12 -5.89 4.55
C SER A 76 -5.91 -4.94 5.74
N VAL A 77 -6.52 -3.75 5.71
CA VAL A 77 -6.49 -2.81 6.84
C VAL A 77 -7.03 -3.46 8.11
N GLU A 78 -8.18 -4.12 8.02
CA GLU A 78 -8.80 -4.76 9.19
C GLU A 78 -7.97 -5.95 9.71
N LEU A 79 -7.36 -6.73 8.83
CA LEU A 79 -6.45 -7.81 9.21
C LEU A 79 -5.22 -7.28 9.95
N ILE A 80 -4.62 -6.19 9.47
CA ILE A 80 -3.49 -5.53 10.14
C ILE A 80 -3.92 -4.98 11.50
N ARG A 81 -5.09 -4.33 11.59
CA ARG A 81 -5.63 -3.80 12.85
C ARG A 81 -5.78 -4.90 13.90
N ARG A 82 -6.37 -6.04 13.52
CA ARG A 82 -6.55 -7.19 14.42
C ARG A 82 -5.21 -7.80 14.85
N ALA A 83 -4.27 -7.92 13.92
CA ALA A 83 -2.94 -8.44 14.22
C ALA A 83 -2.20 -7.57 15.24
N LYS A 84 -2.25 -6.24 15.08
CA LYS A 84 -1.67 -5.28 16.03
C LYS A 84 -2.35 -5.32 17.39
N ALA A 85 -3.68 -5.39 17.41
CA ALA A 85 -4.44 -5.54 18.67
C ALA A 85 -4.11 -6.84 19.41
N ALA A 86 -3.75 -7.89 18.68
CA ALA A 86 -3.28 -9.17 19.26
C ALA A 86 -1.78 -9.14 19.66
N GLY A 87 -1.11 -8.00 19.56
CA GLY A 87 0.30 -7.83 19.93
C GLY A 87 1.31 -8.44 18.94
N LEU A 88 0.90 -8.78 17.73
CA LEU A 88 1.80 -9.30 16.70
C LEU A 88 2.67 -8.17 16.14
N LYS A 89 3.90 -8.52 15.75
CA LYS A 89 4.85 -7.59 15.13
C LYS A 89 4.52 -7.38 13.65
N VAL A 90 3.35 -6.81 13.39
CA VAL A 90 2.85 -6.52 12.05
C VAL A 90 2.78 -5.01 11.85
N SER A 91 3.21 -4.54 10.70
CA SER A 91 3.10 -3.16 10.25
C SER A 91 2.65 -3.12 8.79
N GLY A 92 2.25 -1.96 8.30
CA GLY A 92 1.82 -1.81 6.91
C GLY A 92 2.03 -0.40 6.39
N GLU A 93 2.12 -0.32 5.08
CA GLU A 93 2.18 0.94 4.35
C GLU A 93 1.08 1.02 3.28
N THR A 94 0.72 2.23 2.93
CA THR A 94 -0.11 2.53 1.75
C THR A 94 0.55 3.62 0.91
N ALA A 95 -0.05 3.98 -0.23
CA ALA A 95 0.54 4.95 -1.12
C ALA A 95 -0.38 6.16 -1.37
N PRO A 96 0.18 7.32 -1.80
CA PRO A 96 -0.62 8.52 -2.05
C PRO A 96 -1.79 8.30 -3.01
N HIS A 97 -1.59 7.51 -4.06
CA HIS A 97 -2.62 7.24 -5.05
C HIS A 97 -3.82 6.47 -4.46
N TYR A 98 -3.61 5.53 -3.53
CA TYR A 98 -4.71 4.84 -2.84
C TYR A 98 -5.44 5.72 -1.81
N LEU A 99 -4.79 6.75 -1.31
CA LEU A 99 -5.39 7.71 -0.38
C LEU A 99 -6.22 8.80 -1.10
N LEU A 100 -5.92 9.06 -2.38
CA LEU A 100 -6.49 10.17 -3.12
C LEU A 100 -7.45 9.75 -4.23
N LEU A 101 -7.19 8.63 -4.89
CA LEU A 101 -7.94 8.13 -6.03
C LEU A 101 -8.69 6.83 -5.70
N CYS A 102 -9.68 6.50 -6.51
CA CYS A 102 -10.40 5.23 -6.48
C CYS A 102 -10.74 4.78 -7.92
N ASP A 103 -11.41 3.65 -8.09
CA ASP A 103 -11.74 3.10 -9.40
C ASP A 103 -12.68 3.98 -10.21
N GLU A 104 -13.49 4.82 -9.55
CA GLU A 104 -14.36 5.80 -10.22
C GLU A 104 -13.57 6.94 -10.90
N ASP A 105 -12.30 7.15 -10.53
CA ASP A 105 -11.40 8.14 -11.13
C ASP A 105 -10.67 7.61 -12.37
N LEU A 106 -10.79 6.31 -12.68
CA LEU A 106 -10.11 5.69 -13.81
C LEU A 106 -10.52 6.32 -15.13
N GLN A 107 -9.57 6.36 -16.04
CA GLN A 107 -9.77 6.76 -17.44
C GLN A 107 -9.10 5.72 -18.34
N GLU A 108 -9.45 5.66 -19.63
CA GLU A 108 -8.80 4.79 -20.61
C GLU A 108 -7.39 5.33 -20.95
N ASP A 109 -6.55 5.40 -19.92
CA ASP A 109 -5.20 5.94 -19.99
C ASP A 109 -4.27 5.09 -19.11
N GLY A 110 -3.16 4.66 -19.68
CA GLY A 110 -2.17 3.84 -18.97
C GLY A 110 -1.58 4.49 -17.71
N ARG A 111 -1.70 5.81 -17.54
CA ARG A 111 -1.27 6.50 -16.32
C ARG A 111 -2.03 6.03 -15.07
N PHE A 112 -3.25 5.51 -15.25
CA PHE A 112 -4.08 4.96 -14.16
C PHE A 112 -3.81 3.46 -13.90
N LYS A 113 -2.84 2.85 -14.60
CA LYS A 113 -2.52 1.43 -14.41
C LYS A 113 -1.33 1.25 -13.47
N MET A 114 -1.58 0.66 -12.32
CA MET A 114 -0.58 0.24 -11.32
C MET A 114 -1.03 -1.07 -10.64
N ASN A 115 -0.14 -1.69 -9.90
CA ASN A 115 -0.45 -2.89 -9.11
C ASN A 115 0.15 -2.78 -7.70
N PRO A 116 -0.67 -2.89 -6.63
CA PRO A 116 -2.15 -3.08 -6.62
C PRO A 116 -2.90 -2.01 -7.40
N PRO A 117 -4.10 -2.34 -7.96
CA PRO A 117 -4.91 -1.36 -8.68
C PRO A 117 -5.61 -0.39 -7.72
N LEU A 118 -6.04 0.76 -8.23
CA LEU A 118 -6.95 1.64 -7.51
C LEU A 118 -8.24 0.88 -7.20
N ARG A 119 -8.58 0.77 -5.91
CA ARG A 119 -9.77 0.06 -5.43
C ARG A 119 -10.97 0.98 -5.34
N GLY A 120 -12.06 0.48 -4.78
CA GLY A 120 -13.28 1.24 -4.61
C GLY A 120 -13.18 2.38 -3.59
N ARG A 121 -14.18 3.24 -3.57
CA ARG A 121 -14.28 4.37 -2.64
C ARG A 121 -14.22 3.94 -1.17
N GLU A 122 -14.83 2.81 -0.83
CA GLU A 122 -14.81 2.29 0.53
C GLU A 122 -13.40 1.89 0.98
N ASP A 123 -12.60 1.33 0.07
CA ASP A 123 -11.20 0.99 0.35
C ASP A 123 -10.38 2.25 0.61
N ARG A 124 -10.55 3.28 -0.24
CA ARG A 124 -9.88 4.58 -0.05
C ARG A 124 -10.22 5.19 1.30
N GLU A 125 -11.49 5.22 1.69
CA GLU A 125 -11.90 5.80 2.98
C GLU A 125 -11.37 4.96 4.17
N ALA A 126 -11.34 3.64 4.05
CA ALA A 126 -10.72 2.77 5.06
C ALA A 126 -9.22 3.03 5.22
N LEU A 127 -8.50 3.24 4.12
CA LEU A 127 -7.08 3.60 4.14
C LEU A 127 -6.84 4.98 4.76
N ARG A 128 -7.65 5.98 4.43
CA ARG A 128 -7.61 7.32 5.03
C ARG A 128 -7.78 7.25 6.54
N GLN A 129 -8.79 6.50 7.01
CA GLN A 129 -9.02 6.29 8.42
C GLN A 129 -7.83 5.58 9.07
N ALA A 130 -7.27 4.57 8.41
CA ALA A 130 -6.16 3.77 8.93
C ALA A 130 -4.85 4.56 9.06
N VAL A 131 -4.56 5.50 8.16
CA VAL A 131 -3.40 6.38 8.33
C VAL A 131 -3.64 7.44 9.39
N ALA A 132 -4.88 7.88 9.59
CA ALA A 132 -5.22 8.84 10.65
C ALA A 132 -5.11 8.21 12.03
N ASP A 133 -5.68 7.01 12.24
CA ASP A 133 -5.67 6.33 13.53
C ASP A 133 -4.38 5.55 13.84
N GLY A 134 -3.48 5.40 12.88
CA GLY A 134 -2.20 4.72 13.04
C GLY A 134 -2.24 3.20 12.84
N THR A 135 -3.32 2.65 12.35
CA THR A 135 -3.38 1.25 11.91
C THR A 135 -2.37 0.98 10.80
N ILE A 136 -2.33 1.88 9.80
CA ILE A 136 -1.27 1.93 8.78
C ILE A 136 -0.29 3.02 9.18
N GLU A 137 0.95 2.63 9.49
CA GLU A 137 1.96 3.55 10.03
C GLU A 137 2.78 4.27 8.98
N VAL A 138 2.82 3.76 7.76
CA VAL A 138 3.74 4.24 6.73
C VAL A 138 2.97 4.67 5.49
N ILE A 139 3.42 5.77 4.88
CA ILE A 139 3.04 6.16 3.53
C ILE A 139 4.29 6.08 2.67
N ALA A 140 4.33 5.11 1.77
CA ALA A 140 5.38 4.92 0.78
C ALA A 140 4.87 5.36 -0.61
N THR A 141 5.76 5.70 -1.52
CA THR A 141 5.34 6.24 -2.82
C THR A 141 5.01 5.17 -3.84
N ASP A 142 5.59 4.01 -3.71
CA ASP A 142 5.59 2.96 -4.74
C ASP A 142 5.97 3.54 -6.13
N HIS A 143 7.00 4.40 -6.15
CA HIS A 143 7.44 5.13 -7.34
C HIS A 143 7.98 4.18 -8.40
N ALA A 144 7.18 3.92 -9.43
CA ALA A 144 7.48 3.02 -10.55
C ALA A 144 7.29 3.74 -11.90
N PRO A 145 8.26 4.57 -12.33
CA PRO A 145 8.17 5.33 -13.57
C PRO A 145 8.33 4.43 -14.79
N HIS A 146 7.59 4.74 -15.84
CA HIS A 146 7.67 4.10 -17.14
C HIS A 146 7.73 5.17 -18.24
N THR A 147 8.29 4.80 -19.40
CA THR A 147 8.36 5.73 -20.55
C THR A 147 6.97 6.06 -21.08
N ALA A 148 6.84 7.19 -21.77
CA ALA A 148 5.59 7.57 -22.42
C ALA A 148 5.07 6.46 -23.36
N GLU A 149 5.97 5.79 -24.11
CA GLU A 149 5.61 4.66 -24.97
C GLU A 149 5.01 3.49 -24.16
N GLN A 150 5.62 3.13 -23.04
CA GLN A 150 5.12 2.04 -22.17
C GLN A 150 3.77 2.38 -21.53
N LYS A 151 3.44 3.65 -21.39
CA LYS A 151 2.17 4.13 -20.80
C LYS A 151 1.11 4.54 -21.84
N SER A 152 1.42 4.49 -23.16
CA SER A 152 0.52 4.95 -24.24
C SER A 152 -0.47 3.89 -24.76
N ARG A 153 -0.55 2.70 -24.13
CA ARG A 153 -1.30 1.56 -24.67
C ARG A 153 -2.61 1.30 -23.90
N GLY A 154 -3.22 2.36 -23.35
CA GLY A 154 -4.44 2.27 -22.53
C GLY A 154 -4.25 1.43 -21.26
N LEU A 155 -5.34 1.12 -20.59
CA LEU A 155 -5.29 0.31 -19.35
C LEU A 155 -4.81 -1.12 -19.61
N ALA A 156 -5.26 -1.75 -20.70
CA ALA A 156 -4.94 -3.14 -20.98
C ALA A 156 -3.45 -3.34 -21.35
N GLY A 157 -2.92 -2.50 -22.24
CA GLY A 157 -1.61 -2.71 -22.85
C GLY A 157 -0.43 -2.01 -22.19
N SER A 158 -0.65 -1.05 -21.28
CA SER A 158 0.41 -0.30 -20.63
C SER A 158 1.12 -1.10 -19.53
N ALA A 159 2.34 -0.71 -19.20
CA ALA A 159 3.07 -1.21 -18.06
C ALA A 159 2.40 -0.77 -16.74
N MET A 160 2.48 -1.60 -15.70
CA MET A 160 1.99 -1.27 -14.35
C MET A 160 3.01 -0.41 -13.62
N GLY A 161 2.55 0.71 -13.05
CA GLY A 161 3.35 1.62 -12.24
C GLY A 161 2.88 3.06 -12.35
N ILE A 162 3.11 3.81 -11.29
CA ILE A 162 2.77 5.24 -11.19
C ILE A 162 3.94 6.03 -10.62
N VAL A 163 4.09 7.28 -11.03
CA VAL A 163 5.05 8.21 -10.42
C VAL A 163 4.49 8.73 -9.09
N GLY A 164 5.35 8.90 -8.10
CA GLY A 164 4.92 9.34 -6.77
C GLY A 164 5.97 10.17 -6.03
N LEU A 165 7.26 9.97 -6.31
CA LEU A 165 8.33 10.52 -5.49
C LEU A 165 8.29 12.05 -5.38
N GLU A 166 8.11 12.77 -6.50
CA GLU A 166 8.10 14.24 -6.53
C GLU A 166 6.80 14.83 -5.98
N CYS A 167 5.67 14.13 -6.16
CA CYS A 167 4.35 14.69 -5.87
C CYS A 167 3.74 14.19 -4.55
N ALA A 168 4.31 13.16 -3.91
CA ALA A 168 3.73 12.55 -2.70
C ALA A 168 3.45 13.57 -1.60
N PHE A 169 4.47 14.30 -1.14
CA PHE A 169 4.32 15.25 -0.05
C PHE A 169 3.34 16.39 -0.38
N PRO A 170 3.48 17.12 -1.51
CA PRO A 170 2.55 18.22 -1.83
C PRO A 170 1.10 17.76 -2.03
N LEU A 171 0.88 16.56 -2.60
CA LEU A 171 -0.46 15.99 -2.74
C LEU A 171 -1.07 15.64 -1.38
N LEU A 172 -0.35 14.92 -0.53
CA LEU A 172 -0.82 14.52 0.79
C LEU A 172 -1.04 15.74 1.70
N TYR A 173 -0.14 16.73 1.66
CA TYR A 173 -0.33 17.98 2.37
C TYR A 173 -1.60 18.70 1.91
N THR A 174 -1.81 18.80 0.60
CA THR A 174 -2.96 19.52 0.04
C THR A 174 -4.29 18.85 0.34
N TYR A 175 -4.35 17.52 0.22
CA TYR A 175 -5.62 16.78 0.27
C TYR A 175 -5.89 16.08 1.60
N LEU A 176 -4.90 15.93 2.49
CA LEU A 176 -5.11 15.30 3.79
C LEU A 176 -4.81 16.26 4.96
N VAL A 177 -3.76 17.09 4.86
CA VAL A 177 -3.41 18.02 5.95
C VAL A 177 -4.27 19.28 5.92
N LYS A 178 -4.36 19.96 4.77
CA LYS A 178 -5.19 21.18 4.66
C LYS A 178 -6.66 20.97 5.04
N PRO A 179 -7.31 19.84 4.66
CA PRO A 179 -8.67 19.55 5.10
C PRO A 179 -8.79 19.07 6.55
N GLY A 180 -7.68 18.80 7.24
CA GLY A 180 -7.64 18.39 8.64
C GLY A 180 -7.82 16.88 8.90
N LEU A 181 -7.64 16.02 7.91
CA LEU A 181 -7.63 14.58 8.12
C LEU A 181 -6.35 14.13 8.84
N LEU A 182 -5.22 14.74 8.52
CA LEU A 182 -3.93 14.55 9.20
C LEU A 182 -3.40 15.91 9.67
N THR A 183 -2.61 15.91 10.74
CA THR A 183 -1.73 17.04 11.02
C THR A 183 -0.46 16.97 10.19
N LEU A 184 0.30 18.07 10.11
CA LEU A 184 1.60 18.06 9.42
C LEU A 184 2.58 17.09 10.10
N GLU A 185 2.57 17.06 11.43
CA GLU A 185 3.39 16.15 12.23
C GLU A 185 3.06 14.69 11.94
N GLN A 186 1.77 14.36 11.83
CA GLN A 186 1.33 13.01 11.44
C GLN A 186 1.81 12.66 10.03
N LEU A 187 1.74 13.58 9.07
CA LEU A 187 2.24 13.32 7.73
C LEU A 187 3.75 13.04 7.74
N VAL A 188 4.55 13.86 8.43
CA VAL A 188 6.00 13.64 8.58
C VAL A 188 6.28 12.31 9.31
N GLU A 189 5.52 12.03 10.34
CA GLU A 189 5.60 10.75 11.07
C GLU A 189 5.42 9.55 10.12
N ARG A 190 4.36 9.54 9.29
CA ARG A 190 4.04 8.45 8.36
C ARG A 190 5.06 8.30 7.22
N MET A 191 5.61 9.41 6.73
CA MET A 191 6.52 9.38 5.58
C MET A 191 8.01 9.24 5.97
N SER A 192 8.37 9.50 7.22
CA SER A 192 9.78 9.55 7.63
C SER A 192 10.06 8.79 8.92
N MET A 193 9.44 9.17 10.04
CA MET A 193 9.85 8.65 11.35
C MET A 193 9.39 7.22 11.60
N ALA A 194 8.16 6.88 11.23
CA ALA A 194 7.63 5.53 11.40
C ALA A 194 8.40 4.49 10.58
N PRO A 195 8.68 4.68 9.27
CA PRO A 195 9.52 3.74 8.53
C PRO A 195 10.93 3.60 9.12
N ARG A 196 11.55 4.68 9.61
CA ARG A 196 12.85 4.59 10.28
C ARG A 196 12.81 3.67 11.50
N ARG A 197 11.79 3.79 12.34
CA ARG A 197 11.64 2.91 13.52
C ARG A 197 11.35 1.46 13.13
N ILE A 198 10.48 1.24 12.16
CA ILE A 198 10.09 -0.11 11.71
C ILE A 198 11.29 -0.86 11.14
N PHE A 199 12.11 -0.19 10.35
CA PHE A 199 13.26 -0.82 9.67
C PHE A 199 14.60 -0.68 10.42
N GLY A 200 14.59 -0.07 11.60
CA GLY A 200 15.82 0.11 12.40
C GLY A 200 16.83 1.05 11.76
N LEU A 201 16.36 2.02 10.99
CA LEU A 201 17.17 3.10 10.43
C LEU A 201 17.34 4.18 11.51
N GLY A 202 18.55 4.60 11.78
CA GLY A 202 18.82 5.57 12.86
C GLY A 202 18.13 6.93 12.67
N GLY A 203 18.13 7.70 13.73
CA GLY A 203 17.92 9.12 13.92
C GLY A 203 16.78 9.82 13.21
N GLY A 204 16.58 11.06 13.57
CA GLY A 204 15.80 12.07 12.91
C GLY A 204 16.74 13.17 12.37
N LEU A 205 16.20 14.37 12.15
CA LEU A 205 17.01 15.54 11.83
C LEU A 205 17.71 16.03 13.12
N GLN A 206 18.94 15.57 13.36
CA GLN A 206 19.79 16.01 14.46
C GLN A 206 21.08 16.57 13.90
N ALA A 207 21.58 17.65 14.52
CA ALA A 207 22.84 18.24 14.10
C ALA A 207 24.00 17.23 14.24
N GLY A 208 24.70 16.98 13.14
CA GLY A 208 25.84 16.05 13.10
C GLY A 208 25.50 14.61 12.70
N GLU A 209 24.23 14.29 12.48
CA GLU A 209 23.83 13.00 11.87
C GLU A 209 23.68 13.13 10.36
N PRO A 210 23.99 12.05 9.57
CA PRO A 210 23.85 12.07 8.11
C PRO A 210 22.40 12.17 7.62
#